data_fa47f823a371bc8355588cd06b73b791
#
_entry.id   fa47f823a371bc8355588cd06b73b791
#
_cell.length_a   1.000
_cell.length_b   1.000
_cell.length_c   1.000
_cell.angle_alpha   90.00
_cell.angle_beta   90.00
_cell.angle_gamma   90.00
#
_symmetry.space_group_name_H-M   'P 1'
#
loop_
_entity.id
_entity.type
_entity.pdbx_description
1 polymer ?
#
loop_
_entity_poly.entity_id
_entity_poly.type
_entity_poly.pdbx_seq_one_letter_code
_entity_poly.pdbx_strand_id
1 'polypeptide(L)'
;MKTYQIPMVPGPTSVSHEVLEAGMKNYGSADIEKDYVELYADTARMLGEIMQTKNQVVIQTGEGMLALWSALKSCLLPGDKVLALSTGLFGYGMGQMAESIGCEVRTMGFGFDETFTDFDLIEKAIREFQPKMITMVQNETPSGTMNPVEEIGLLKEKYGVPLLYVDAVSGIGGSVVKTDDWHIDLCLGGSQKCLSAPASMSFLSVSPKAWEIIEKVQYVGYDALLPFHTAVEDAYFPYTPYWQGTAQLHKACELLLEEGLERVIERH
;
A
#
# COMPACT_ATOMS: atom_id res chain seq x y z
N MET A 1 -15.19 -13.95 -24.49
CA MET A 1 -13.88 -13.45 -24.06
C MET A 1 -12.91 -14.60 -24.01
N LYS A 2 -11.63 -14.33 -24.29
CA LYS A 2 -10.57 -15.33 -24.15
C LYS A 2 -10.17 -15.42 -22.67
N THR A 3 -10.09 -16.63 -22.14
CA THR A 3 -9.59 -16.91 -20.79
C THR A 3 -8.34 -17.75 -20.88
N TYR A 4 -7.50 -17.68 -19.87
CA TYR A 4 -6.26 -18.44 -19.77
C TYR A 4 -6.33 -19.34 -18.56
N GLN A 5 -5.97 -20.60 -18.72
CA GLN A 5 -5.94 -21.57 -17.62
C GLN A 5 -4.84 -21.20 -16.60
N ILE A 6 -3.70 -20.74 -17.09
CA ILE A 6 -2.59 -20.24 -16.29
C ILE A 6 -2.18 -18.89 -16.86
N PRO A 7 -2.58 -17.77 -16.25
CA PRO A 7 -2.21 -16.44 -16.71
C PRO A 7 -0.78 -16.10 -16.22
N MET A 8 0.23 -16.39 -17.01
CA MET A 8 1.64 -16.13 -16.69
C MET A 8 1.93 -14.62 -16.62
N VAL A 9 1.33 -13.95 -15.62
CA VAL A 9 1.48 -12.50 -15.33
C VAL A 9 1.60 -12.29 -13.84
N PRO A 10 2.32 -11.25 -13.38
CA PRO A 10 2.45 -10.95 -11.94
C PRO A 10 1.15 -10.45 -11.29
N GLY A 11 0.17 -10.10 -12.09
CA GLY A 11 -1.16 -9.67 -11.66
C GLY A 11 -1.87 -8.84 -12.74
N PRO A 12 -3.22 -8.79 -12.71
CA PRO A 12 -4.10 -9.50 -11.79
C PRO A 12 -3.93 -11.02 -11.85
N THR A 13 -3.88 -11.66 -10.68
CA THR A 13 -3.73 -13.12 -10.55
C THR A 13 -5.07 -13.83 -10.69
N SER A 14 -5.06 -15.16 -10.75
CA SER A 14 -6.29 -15.97 -10.71
C SER A 14 -6.95 -15.83 -9.34
N VAL A 15 -8.28 -15.69 -9.34
CA VAL A 15 -9.10 -15.56 -8.14
C VAL A 15 -9.77 -16.89 -7.83
N SER A 16 -9.71 -17.35 -6.58
CA SER A 16 -10.38 -18.61 -6.18
C SER A 16 -11.90 -18.50 -6.25
N HIS A 17 -12.56 -19.66 -6.31
CA HIS A 17 -14.03 -19.70 -6.39
C HIS A 17 -14.67 -19.11 -5.12
N GLU A 18 -14.14 -19.42 -3.96
CA GLU A 18 -14.62 -18.92 -2.67
C GLU A 18 -14.55 -17.39 -2.59
N VAL A 19 -13.49 -16.79 -3.11
CA VAL A 19 -13.34 -15.33 -3.18
C VAL A 19 -14.36 -14.73 -4.16
N LEU A 20 -14.56 -15.36 -5.33
CA LEU A 20 -15.59 -14.90 -6.28
C LEU A 20 -16.99 -14.99 -5.69
N GLU A 21 -17.33 -16.09 -5.03
CA GLU A 21 -18.64 -16.30 -4.39
C GLU A 21 -18.92 -15.27 -3.30
N ALA A 22 -17.90 -14.87 -2.53
CA ALA A 22 -18.06 -13.82 -1.51
C ALA A 22 -18.61 -12.52 -2.09
N GLY A 23 -18.26 -12.18 -3.32
CA GLY A 23 -18.77 -10.99 -4.02
C GLY A 23 -20.10 -11.18 -4.76
N MET A 24 -20.65 -12.41 -4.82
CA MET A 24 -21.89 -12.70 -5.58
C MET A 24 -23.15 -12.44 -4.77
N LYS A 25 -23.05 -11.97 -3.55
CA LYS A 25 -24.20 -11.66 -2.70
C LYS A 25 -24.78 -10.29 -3.05
N ASN A 26 -26.10 -10.18 -2.93
CA ASN A 26 -26.79 -8.90 -3.01
C ASN A 26 -26.79 -8.27 -1.62
N TYR A 27 -25.70 -7.57 -1.32
CA TYR A 27 -25.56 -6.84 -0.06
C TYR A 27 -26.49 -5.62 -0.01
N GLY A 28 -26.76 -5.14 1.20
CA GLY A 28 -27.51 -3.93 1.43
C GLY A 28 -26.69 -2.64 1.17
N SER A 29 -26.97 -1.59 1.92
CA SER A 29 -26.27 -0.30 1.78
C SER A 29 -25.06 -0.24 2.73
N ALA A 30 -23.87 -0.22 2.18
CA ALA A 30 -22.63 -0.12 2.95
C ALA A 30 -22.52 1.21 3.74
N ASP A 31 -23.27 2.24 3.33
CA ASP A 31 -23.22 3.56 3.99
C ASP A 31 -23.96 3.60 5.34
N ILE A 32 -24.88 2.64 5.59
CA ILE A 32 -25.80 2.69 6.75
C ILE A 32 -25.88 1.40 7.53
N GLU A 33 -25.33 0.29 7.03
CA GLU A 33 -25.47 -1.00 7.68
C GLU A 33 -24.22 -1.33 8.53
N LYS A 34 -24.47 -1.68 9.80
CA LYS A 34 -23.39 -2.05 10.73
C LYS A 34 -22.57 -3.25 10.29
N ASP A 35 -23.21 -4.20 9.61
CA ASP A 35 -22.54 -5.38 9.08
C ASP A 35 -21.39 -5.03 8.14
N TYR A 36 -21.50 -3.91 7.40
CA TYR A 36 -20.40 -3.42 6.57
C TYR A 36 -19.26 -2.89 7.42
N VAL A 37 -19.56 -2.11 8.44
CA VAL A 37 -18.53 -1.55 9.35
C VAL A 37 -17.74 -2.67 10.04
N GLU A 38 -18.43 -3.72 10.49
CA GLU A 38 -17.81 -4.89 11.11
C GLU A 38 -16.94 -5.66 10.10
N LEU A 39 -17.43 -5.88 8.88
CA LEU A 39 -16.66 -6.51 7.81
C LEU A 39 -15.40 -5.70 7.46
N TYR A 40 -15.54 -4.38 7.34
CA TYR A 40 -14.41 -3.48 7.05
C TYR A 40 -13.35 -3.55 8.15
N ALA A 41 -13.78 -3.42 9.42
CA ALA A 41 -12.89 -3.45 10.57
C ALA A 41 -12.14 -4.79 10.69
N ASP A 42 -12.84 -5.92 10.50
CA ASP A 42 -12.21 -7.24 10.55
C ASP A 42 -11.25 -7.46 9.37
N THR A 43 -11.61 -7.00 8.17
CA THR A 43 -10.70 -7.04 7.01
C THR A 43 -9.43 -6.21 7.26
N ALA A 44 -9.59 -5.00 7.81
CA ALA A 44 -8.46 -4.13 8.15
C ALA A 44 -7.55 -4.78 9.22
N ARG A 45 -8.13 -5.45 10.21
CA ARG A 45 -7.38 -6.23 11.23
C ARG A 45 -6.56 -7.35 10.60
N MET A 46 -7.17 -8.16 9.72
CA MET A 46 -6.46 -9.25 9.03
C MET A 46 -5.34 -8.73 8.13
N LEU A 47 -5.58 -7.64 7.41
CA LEU A 47 -4.53 -6.98 6.63
C LEU A 47 -3.40 -6.48 7.52
N GLY A 48 -3.70 -5.93 8.70
CA GLY A 48 -2.70 -5.56 9.69
C GLY A 48 -1.83 -6.74 10.13
N GLU A 49 -2.43 -7.92 10.32
CA GLU A 49 -1.71 -9.16 10.63
C GLU A 49 -0.79 -9.58 9.48
N ILE A 50 -1.29 -9.56 8.24
CA ILE A 50 -0.51 -9.92 7.04
C ILE A 50 0.66 -8.94 6.83
N MET A 51 0.45 -7.65 7.09
CA MET A 51 1.45 -6.58 6.95
C MET A 51 2.36 -6.43 8.18
N GLN A 52 2.13 -7.22 9.22
CA GLN A 52 2.84 -7.17 10.50
C GLN A 52 2.87 -5.75 11.09
N THR A 53 1.69 -5.16 11.27
CA THR A 53 1.54 -3.79 11.76
C THR A 53 0.41 -3.66 12.79
N LYS A 54 0.61 -2.72 13.72
CA LYS A 54 -0.42 -2.21 14.63
C LYS A 54 -1.01 -0.88 14.16
N ASN A 55 -0.49 -0.34 13.08
CA ASN A 55 -1.00 0.87 12.46
C ASN A 55 -2.43 0.65 11.94
N GLN A 56 -3.19 1.72 11.85
CA GLN A 56 -4.49 1.67 11.20
C GLN A 56 -4.34 1.32 9.72
N VAL A 57 -5.16 0.37 9.26
CA VAL A 57 -5.22 0.00 7.85
C VAL A 57 -6.49 0.61 7.23
N VAL A 58 -6.29 1.47 6.26
CA VAL A 58 -7.36 2.07 5.45
C VAL A 58 -7.60 1.22 4.21
N ILE A 59 -8.86 0.88 3.92
CA ILE A 59 -9.25 0.14 2.71
C ILE A 59 -10.07 1.08 1.83
N GLN A 60 -9.69 1.19 0.54
CA GLN A 60 -10.33 2.07 -0.43
C GLN A 60 -10.84 1.30 -1.64
N THR A 61 -11.95 1.79 -2.23
CA THR A 61 -12.51 1.25 -3.47
C THR A 61 -11.70 1.73 -4.67
N GLY A 62 -10.92 0.83 -5.23
CA GLY A 62 -10.00 1.07 -6.34
C GLY A 62 -8.75 0.19 -6.18
N GLU A 63 -8.07 -0.11 -7.28
CA GLU A 63 -6.83 -0.88 -7.22
C GLU A 63 -5.64 -0.06 -6.70
N GLY A 64 -4.46 -0.68 -6.54
CA GLY A 64 -3.30 -0.10 -5.88
C GLY A 64 -2.94 1.35 -6.25
N MET A 65 -3.13 1.76 -7.52
CA MET A 65 -2.85 3.13 -7.96
C MET A 65 -3.71 4.18 -7.24
N LEU A 66 -4.94 3.83 -6.82
CA LEU A 66 -5.76 4.76 -6.06
C LEU A 66 -5.10 5.11 -4.72
N ALA A 67 -4.76 4.11 -3.93
CA ALA A 67 -4.15 4.34 -2.63
C ALA A 67 -2.72 4.93 -2.76
N LEU A 68 -2.02 4.65 -3.88
CA LEU A 68 -0.73 5.27 -4.17
C LEU A 68 -0.86 6.80 -4.29
N TRP A 69 -1.82 7.28 -5.09
CA TRP A 69 -2.16 8.70 -5.19
C TRP A 69 -2.69 9.28 -3.88
N SER A 70 -3.57 8.55 -3.22
CA SER A 70 -4.19 8.90 -1.94
C SER A 70 -3.14 9.28 -0.89
N ALA A 71 -2.12 8.43 -0.71
CA ALA A 71 -1.05 8.66 0.25
C ALA A 71 -0.21 9.90 -0.09
N LEU A 72 0.21 10.04 -1.35
CA LEU A 72 1.02 11.19 -1.76
C LEU A 72 0.29 12.52 -1.57
N LYS A 73 -0.96 12.61 -2.06
CA LYS A 73 -1.76 13.84 -1.94
C LYS A 73 -2.15 14.16 -0.50
N SER A 74 -2.40 13.14 0.30
CA SER A 74 -2.77 13.35 1.71
C SER A 74 -1.59 13.77 2.59
N CYS A 75 -0.34 13.51 2.15
CA CYS A 75 0.87 13.78 2.95
C CYS A 75 1.74 14.93 2.43
N LEU A 76 1.56 15.35 1.16
CA LEU A 76 2.47 16.27 0.51
C LEU A 76 1.79 17.58 0.11
N LEU A 77 2.54 18.67 0.23
CA LEU A 77 2.20 20.00 -0.27
C LEU A 77 3.21 20.45 -1.34
N PRO A 78 2.85 21.38 -2.23
CA PRO A 78 3.81 21.98 -3.15
C PRO A 78 5.04 22.54 -2.41
N GLY A 79 6.24 22.21 -2.92
CA GLY A 79 7.50 22.57 -2.30
C GLY A 79 8.04 21.57 -1.26
N ASP A 80 7.29 20.57 -0.85
CA ASP A 80 7.83 19.48 -0.03
C ASP A 80 8.88 18.68 -0.79
N LYS A 81 9.89 18.19 -0.08
CA LYS A 81 10.99 17.42 -0.66
C LYS A 81 10.73 15.93 -0.61
N VAL A 82 10.84 15.25 -1.74
CA VAL A 82 10.66 13.81 -1.87
C VAL A 82 11.91 13.16 -2.47
N LEU A 83 12.47 12.18 -1.78
CA LEU A 83 13.55 11.35 -2.29
C LEU A 83 12.93 10.05 -2.84
N ALA A 84 12.89 9.90 -4.16
CA ALA A 84 12.35 8.70 -4.82
C ALA A 84 13.50 7.72 -5.13
N LEU A 85 13.48 6.55 -4.47
CA LEU A 85 14.40 5.45 -4.74
C LEU A 85 13.73 4.50 -5.75
N SER A 86 14.34 4.31 -6.91
CA SER A 86 13.71 3.60 -8.03
C SER A 86 14.62 2.56 -8.67
N THR A 87 14.08 1.36 -8.85
CA THR A 87 14.66 0.28 -9.68
C THR A 87 13.82 -0.01 -10.91
N GLY A 88 12.71 0.69 -11.13
CA GLY A 88 11.84 0.44 -12.27
C GLY A 88 10.62 1.34 -12.36
N LEU A 89 9.64 0.86 -13.12
CA LEU A 89 8.47 1.64 -13.55
C LEU A 89 7.71 2.31 -12.39
N PHE A 90 7.40 1.52 -11.34
CA PHE A 90 6.59 2.03 -10.23
C PHE A 90 7.39 2.95 -9.31
N GLY A 91 8.67 2.66 -9.09
CA GLY A 91 9.54 3.55 -8.31
C GLY A 91 9.70 4.93 -8.98
N TYR A 92 9.97 4.99 -10.28
CA TYR A 92 9.97 6.25 -11.04
C TYR A 92 8.61 6.93 -11.04
N GLY A 93 7.52 6.14 -11.15
CA GLY A 93 6.14 6.63 -11.12
C GLY A 93 5.82 7.39 -9.84
N MET A 94 6.24 6.88 -8.66
CA MET A 94 6.04 7.58 -7.38
C MET A 94 6.71 8.97 -7.38
N GLY A 95 7.93 9.09 -7.91
CA GLY A 95 8.62 10.36 -8.06
C GLY A 95 7.86 11.33 -8.98
N GLN A 96 7.45 10.87 -10.16
CA GLN A 96 6.68 11.68 -11.12
C GLN A 96 5.34 12.14 -10.55
N MET A 97 4.67 11.29 -9.78
CA MET A 97 3.42 11.65 -9.11
C MET A 97 3.66 12.75 -8.06
N ALA A 98 4.72 12.66 -7.27
CA ALA A 98 5.11 13.71 -6.32
C ALA A 98 5.45 15.03 -7.04
N GLU A 99 6.18 14.98 -8.17
CA GLU A 99 6.43 16.17 -9.01
C GLU A 99 5.13 16.83 -9.49
N SER A 100 4.13 16.03 -9.87
CA SER A 100 2.83 16.55 -10.34
C SER A 100 2.02 17.25 -9.24
N ILE A 101 2.29 16.95 -7.97
CA ILE A 101 1.74 17.66 -6.79
C ILE A 101 2.44 19.01 -6.59
N GLY A 102 3.61 19.20 -7.20
CA GLY A 102 4.45 20.40 -7.05
C GLY A 102 5.58 20.22 -6.05
N CYS A 103 5.92 19.00 -5.69
CA CYS A 103 7.05 18.70 -4.80
C CYS A 103 8.41 18.92 -5.50
N GLU A 104 9.43 19.23 -4.71
CA GLU A 104 10.82 19.12 -5.13
C GLU A 104 11.26 17.67 -5.03
N VAL A 105 11.47 17.00 -6.16
CA VAL A 105 11.80 15.58 -6.20
C VAL A 105 13.25 15.35 -6.59
N ARG A 106 13.95 14.52 -5.79
CA ARG A 106 15.23 13.94 -6.19
C ARG A 106 15.02 12.45 -6.44
N THR A 107 15.19 12.01 -7.67
CA THR A 107 15.10 10.59 -8.01
C THR A 107 16.51 9.98 -8.04
N MET A 108 16.67 8.86 -7.30
CA MET A 108 17.84 8.00 -7.37
C MET A 108 17.46 6.74 -8.12
N GLY A 109 17.89 6.66 -9.39
CA GLY A 109 17.64 5.50 -10.25
C GLY A 109 18.76 4.48 -10.14
N PHE A 110 18.39 3.21 -10.02
CA PHE A 110 19.27 2.04 -10.09
C PHE A 110 18.94 1.26 -11.37
N GLY A 111 19.79 0.32 -11.76
CA GLY A 111 19.55 -0.51 -12.95
C GLY A 111 18.24 -1.30 -12.84
N PHE A 112 17.61 -1.59 -13.99
CA PHE A 112 16.32 -2.30 -14.06
C PHE A 112 16.36 -3.70 -13.43
N ASP A 113 17.52 -4.35 -13.46
CA ASP A 113 17.80 -5.68 -12.90
C ASP A 113 18.63 -5.63 -11.60
N GLU A 114 18.76 -4.43 -11.01
CA GLU A 114 19.50 -4.19 -9.78
C GLU A 114 18.54 -3.91 -8.62
N THR A 115 19.08 -4.02 -7.42
CA THR A 115 18.44 -3.57 -6.19
C THR A 115 19.30 -2.50 -5.52
N PHE A 116 18.82 -1.88 -4.45
CA PHE A 116 19.58 -0.86 -3.71
C PHE A 116 20.74 -1.52 -2.97
N THR A 117 21.95 -1.28 -3.42
CA THR A 117 23.17 -1.84 -2.82
C THR A 117 24.13 -0.77 -2.30
N ASP A 118 24.05 0.45 -2.84
CA ASP A 118 24.89 1.57 -2.43
C ASP A 118 24.19 2.43 -1.36
N PHE A 119 24.19 1.93 -0.12
CA PHE A 119 23.58 2.62 1.01
C PHE A 119 24.33 3.90 1.39
N ASP A 120 25.64 3.99 1.16
CA ASP A 120 26.42 5.21 1.42
C ASP A 120 25.96 6.36 0.51
N LEU A 121 25.66 6.06 -0.75
CA LEU A 121 25.11 7.02 -1.70
C LEU A 121 23.71 7.49 -1.29
N ILE A 122 22.84 6.55 -0.87
CA ILE A 122 21.50 6.88 -0.38
C ILE A 122 21.59 7.73 0.90
N GLU A 123 22.42 7.33 1.84
CA GLU A 123 22.66 8.08 3.09
C GLU A 123 23.13 9.51 2.81
N LYS A 124 24.07 9.68 1.88
CA LYS A 124 24.53 11.00 1.44
C LYS A 124 23.38 11.82 0.85
N ALA A 125 22.56 11.22 0.01
CA ALA A 125 21.40 11.90 -0.59
C ALA A 125 20.40 12.36 0.47
N ILE A 126 20.08 11.51 1.46
CA ILE A 126 19.20 11.87 2.59
C ILE A 126 19.75 13.08 3.36
N ARG A 127 21.03 13.04 3.71
CA ARG A 127 21.68 14.13 4.47
C ARG A 127 21.69 15.46 3.73
N GLU A 128 22.02 15.42 2.42
CA GLU A 128 22.13 16.63 1.61
C GLU A 128 20.78 17.21 1.23
N PHE A 129 19.84 16.35 0.90
CA PHE A 129 18.53 16.78 0.40
C PHE A 129 17.52 17.04 1.51
N GLN A 130 17.62 16.34 2.65
CA GLN A 130 16.70 16.44 3.80
C GLN A 130 15.24 16.28 3.36
N PRO A 131 14.84 15.10 2.82
CA PRO A 131 13.51 14.90 2.32
C PRO A 131 12.48 14.87 3.45
N LYS A 132 11.26 15.29 3.16
CA LYS A 132 10.09 15.05 4.01
C LYS A 132 9.61 13.60 3.88
N MET A 133 9.74 13.03 2.68
CA MET A 133 9.32 11.66 2.39
C MET A 133 10.37 10.96 1.54
N ILE A 134 10.65 9.69 1.90
CA ILE A 134 11.32 8.75 1.01
C ILE A 134 10.25 7.85 0.41
N THR A 135 10.28 7.64 -0.92
CA THR A 135 9.40 6.68 -1.61
C THR A 135 10.23 5.56 -2.20
N MET A 136 9.72 4.34 -2.13
CA MET A 136 10.32 3.17 -2.77
C MET A 136 9.30 2.08 -3.06
N VAL A 137 9.64 1.17 -3.96
CA VAL A 137 8.89 -0.06 -4.22
C VAL A 137 9.63 -1.23 -3.58
N GLN A 138 8.93 -2.08 -2.84
CA GLN A 138 9.54 -3.31 -2.30
C GLN A 138 9.81 -4.32 -3.41
N ASN A 139 8.78 -4.74 -4.14
CA ASN A 139 8.90 -5.67 -5.27
C ASN A 139 8.52 -4.95 -6.56
N GLU A 140 9.52 -4.55 -7.34
CA GLU A 140 9.29 -3.90 -8.62
C GLU A 140 8.73 -4.90 -9.62
N THR A 141 7.47 -4.75 -9.96
CA THR A 141 6.69 -5.75 -10.71
C THR A 141 7.28 -6.09 -12.09
N PRO A 142 7.70 -5.12 -12.92
CA PRO A 142 8.21 -5.44 -14.26
C PRO A 142 9.56 -6.14 -14.28
N SER A 143 10.43 -5.87 -13.32
CA SER A 143 11.77 -6.48 -13.23
C SER A 143 11.82 -7.72 -12.36
N GLY A 144 10.88 -7.84 -11.39
CA GLY A 144 10.90 -8.87 -10.36
C GLY A 144 11.98 -8.65 -9.29
N THR A 145 12.59 -7.47 -9.24
CA THR A 145 13.56 -7.13 -8.19
C THR A 145 12.90 -6.86 -6.86
N MET A 146 13.52 -7.31 -5.77
CA MET A 146 13.10 -7.02 -4.41
C MET A 146 14.11 -6.09 -3.74
N ASN A 147 13.65 -4.94 -3.27
CA ASN A 147 14.47 -3.91 -2.68
C ASN A 147 14.55 -4.02 -1.15
N PRO A 148 15.68 -3.68 -0.52
CA PRO A 148 15.92 -3.80 0.91
C PRO A 148 15.23 -2.65 1.67
N VAL A 149 14.01 -2.90 2.13
CA VAL A 149 13.19 -1.89 2.84
C VAL A 149 13.72 -1.61 4.24
N GLU A 150 14.17 -2.65 4.95
CA GLU A 150 14.67 -2.55 6.33
C GLU A 150 15.83 -1.54 6.43
N GLU A 151 16.80 -1.64 5.52
CA GLU A 151 17.96 -0.75 5.52
C GLU A 151 17.57 0.71 5.26
N ILE A 152 16.59 0.93 4.39
CA ILE A 152 16.07 2.28 4.12
C ILE A 152 15.29 2.81 5.33
N GLY A 153 14.52 1.96 6.00
CA GLY A 153 13.85 2.32 7.25
C GLY A 153 14.83 2.72 8.36
N LEU A 154 15.94 2.00 8.50
CA LEU A 154 17.00 2.35 9.44
C LEU A 154 17.67 3.70 9.10
N LEU A 155 17.90 3.98 7.82
CA LEU A 155 18.42 5.28 7.38
C LEU A 155 17.40 6.40 7.62
N LYS A 156 16.13 6.16 7.36
CA LYS A 156 15.03 7.09 7.66
C LYS A 156 15.03 7.48 9.14
N GLU A 157 15.10 6.50 10.05
CA GLU A 157 15.13 6.75 11.50
C GLU A 157 16.42 7.50 11.90
N LYS A 158 17.58 7.05 11.41
CA LYS A 158 18.89 7.65 11.71
C LYS A 158 18.94 9.16 11.39
N TYR A 159 18.28 9.58 10.32
CA TYR A 159 18.28 10.97 9.86
C TYR A 159 16.98 11.73 10.18
N GLY A 160 16.05 11.12 10.87
CA GLY A 160 14.79 11.74 11.27
C GLY A 160 13.93 12.17 10.07
N VAL A 161 13.98 11.42 8.95
CA VAL A 161 13.07 11.66 7.82
C VAL A 161 11.64 11.40 8.28
N PRO A 162 10.71 12.36 8.09
CA PRO A 162 9.36 12.21 8.62
C PRO A 162 8.59 10.98 8.14
N LEU A 163 8.69 10.64 6.84
CA LEU A 163 7.90 9.58 6.23
C LEU A 163 8.75 8.65 5.35
N LEU A 164 8.54 7.34 5.53
CA LEU A 164 8.90 6.30 4.56
C LEU A 164 7.61 5.73 3.95
N TYR A 165 7.46 5.90 2.64
CA TYR A 165 6.35 5.36 1.87
C TYR A 165 6.81 4.21 0.98
N VAL A 166 6.28 3.03 1.24
CA VAL A 166 6.62 1.79 0.51
C VAL A 166 5.43 1.29 -0.29
N ASP A 167 5.61 1.18 -1.59
CA ASP A 167 4.72 0.38 -2.43
C ASP A 167 5.10 -1.10 -2.29
N ALA A 168 4.27 -1.85 -1.59
CA ALA A 168 4.38 -3.29 -1.39
C ALA A 168 3.24 -4.07 -2.08
N VAL A 169 2.59 -3.47 -3.08
CA VAL A 169 1.45 -4.08 -3.79
C VAL A 169 1.79 -5.47 -4.30
N SER A 170 2.98 -5.68 -4.85
CA SER A 170 3.42 -6.99 -5.37
C SER A 170 4.10 -7.86 -4.30
N GLY A 171 4.35 -7.34 -3.10
CA GLY A 171 5.03 -8.04 -2.01
C GLY A 171 4.09 -8.61 -0.95
N ILE A 172 3.06 -7.86 -0.55
CA ILE A 172 2.17 -8.23 0.55
C ILE A 172 1.47 -9.56 0.25
N GLY A 173 1.66 -10.51 1.17
CA GLY A 173 1.15 -11.87 1.06
C GLY A 173 2.07 -12.84 0.31
N GLY A 174 3.08 -12.37 -0.43
CA GLY A 174 4.02 -13.23 -1.17
C GLY A 174 5.48 -13.06 -0.76
N SER A 175 5.79 -11.95 -0.10
CA SER A 175 7.11 -11.65 0.48
C SER A 175 6.94 -11.19 1.92
N VAL A 176 8.02 -11.25 2.70
CA VAL A 176 8.03 -10.67 4.05
C VAL A 176 7.84 -9.16 3.98
N VAL A 177 6.87 -8.65 4.74
CA VAL A 177 6.65 -7.22 4.96
C VAL A 177 6.49 -7.02 6.46
N LYS A 178 7.43 -6.32 7.09
CA LYS A 178 7.40 -6.02 8.53
C LYS A 178 7.24 -4.52 8.71
N THR A 179 6.03 -4.05 8.50
CA THR A 179 5.73 -2.61 8.43
C THR A 179 6.26 -1.85 9.65
N ASP A 180 6.00 -2.34 10.86
CA ASP A 180 6.42 -1.66 12.08
C ASP A 180 7.93 -1.80 12.32
N ASP A 181 8.47 -3.02 12.21
CA ASP A 181 9.89 -3.29 12.45
C ASP A 181 10.81 -2.55 11.45
N TRP A 182 10.32 -2.35 10.22
CA TRP A 182 11.04 -1.64 9.14
C TRP A 182 10.75 -0.14 9.10
N HIS A 183 10.10 0.40 10.12
CA HIS A 183 9.80 1.83 10.27
C HIS A 183 9.06 2.46 9.09
N ILE A 184 8.17 1.70 8.46
CA ILE A 184 7.35 2.16 7.32
C ILE A 184 6.18 2.98 7.87
N ASP A 185 6.03 4.22 7.39
CA ASP A 185 4.91 5.09 7.80
C ASP A 185 3.66 4.89 6.94
N LEU A 186 3.87 4.60 5.66
CA LEU A 186 2.82 4.33 4.68
C LEU A 186 3.20 3.07 3.91
N CYS A 187 2.43 1.99 4.07
CA CYS A 187 2.67 0.73 3.38
C CYS A 187 1.46 0.40 2.50
N LEU A 188 1.67 0.44 1.19
CA LEU A 188 0.63 0.23 0.19
C LEU A 188 0.49 -1.23 -0.19
N GLY A 189 -0.75 -1.70 -0.28
CA GLY A 189 -1.12 -2.99 -0.84
C GLY A 189 -2.27 -2.93 -1.83
N GLY A 190 -2.43 -3.98 -2.60
CA GLY A 190 -3.50 -4.12 -3.59
C GLY A 190 -4.06 -5.54 -3.62
N SER A 191 -5.36 -5.66 -3.90
CA SER A 191 -6.08 -6.93 -3.85
C SER A 191 -5.69 -7.94 -4.94
N GLN A 192 -5.19 -7.45 -6.10
CA GLN A 192 -5.03 -8.23 -7.33
C GLN A 192 -3.69 -8.95 -7.50
N LYS A 193 -2.82 -8.92 -6.51
CA LYS A 193 -1.50 -9.56 -6.52
C LYS A 193 -1.52 -10.84 -5.67
N CYS A 194 -0.61 -11.00 -4.73
CA CYS A 194 -0.49 -12.23 -3.95
C CYS A 194 -1.73 -12.56 -3.09
N LEU A 195 -2.58 -11.57 -2.76
CA LEU A 195 -3.86 -11.81 -2.10
C LEU A 195 -4.88 -12.52 -3.01
N SER A 196 -4.69 -12.51 -4.32
CA SER A 196 -5.53 -13.23 -5.29
C SER A 196 -7.02 -12.89 -5.20
N ALA A 197 -7.33 -11.60 -4.99
CA ALA A 197 -8.68 -11.06 -5.08
C ALA A 197 -8.84 -10.20 -6.36
N PRO A 198 -10.06 -9.83 -6.76
CA PRO A 198 -10.28 -8.96 -7.91
C PRO A 198 -9.55 -7.61 -7.78
N ALA A 199 -9.16 -7.01 -8.92
CA ALA A 199 -8.50 -5.71 -8.98
C ALA A 199 -9.47 -4.57 -8.66
N SER A 200 -9.98 -4.51 -7.45
CA SER A 200 -11.06 -3.60 -7.04
C SER A 200 -10.80 -2.87 -5.72
N MET A 201 -9.86 -3.34 -4.93
CA MET A 201 -9.57 -2.78 -3.62
C MET A 201 -8.08 -2.50 -3.47
N SER A 202 -7.76 -1.41 -2.81
CA SER A 202 -6.43 -1.09 -2.30
C SER A 202 -6.49 -0.85 -0.81
N PHE A 203 -5.36 -0.98 -0.15
CA PHE A 203 -5.27 -0.74 1.28
C PHE A 203 -3.92 -0.14 1.63
N LEU A 204 -3.91 0.60 2.72
CA LEU A 204 -2.74 1.36 3.16
C LEU A 204 -2.63 1.29 4.67
N SER A 205 -1.49 0.82 5.18
CA SER A 205 -1.13 1.02 6.59
C SER A 205 -0.66 2.46 6.79
N VAL A 206 -1.19 3.13 7.81
CA VAL A 206 -0.91 4.55 8.09
C VAL A 206 -0.42 4.70 9.52
N SER A 207 0.85 5.10 9.69
CA SER A 207 1.45 5.29 11.02
C SER A 207 0.85 6.49 11.77
N PRO A 208 0.96 6.54 13.12
CA PRO A 208 0.56 7.72 13.88
C PRO A 208 1.25 9.00 13.37
N LYS A 209 2.51 8.89 12.94
CA LYS A 209 3.26 10.00 12.35
C LYS A 209 2.69 10.47 11.02
N ALA A 210 2.27 9.53 10.18
CA ALA A 210 1.61 9.85 8.91
C ALA A 210 0.26 10.55 9.17
N TRP A 211 -0.53 10.09 10.14
CA TRP A 211 -1.78 10.74 10.53
C TRP A 211 -1.58 12.19 10.99
N GLU A 212 -0.56 12.47 11.83
CA GLU A 212 -0.23 13.85 12.21
C GLU A 212 0.05 14.77 11.00
N ILE A 213 0.64 14.22 9.94
CA ILE A 213 0.95 14.96 8.72
C ILE A 213 -0.31 15.13 7.87
N ILE A 214 -1.10 14.08 7.71
CA ILE A 214 -2.38 14.10 6.97
C ILE A 214 -3.33 15.14 7.57
N GLU A 215 -3.42 15.20 8.90
CA GLU A 215 -4.22 16.21 9.61
C GLU A 215 -3.74 17.65 9.37
N LYS A 216 -2.45 17.86 9.13
CA LYS A 216 -1.90 19.19 8.80
C LYS A 216 -2.09 19.58 7.34
N VAL A 217 -1.98 18.60 6.43
CA VAL A 217 -2.12 18.82 4.98
C VAL A 217 -3.57 19.11 4.60
N GLN A 218 -4.55 18.47 5.25
CA GLN A 218 -5.98 18.70 5.04
C GLN A 218 -6.40 18.55 3.57
N TYR A 219 -5.83 17.57 2.86
CA TYR A 219 -6.20 17.32 1.48
C TYR A 219 -7.69 16.93 1.37
N VAL A 220 -8.40 17.56 0.44
CA VAL A 220 -9.81 17.29 0.13
C VAL A 220 -9.91 16.72 -1.28
N GLY A 221 -10.37 15.50 -1.41
CA GLY A 221 -10.56 14.82 -2.69
C GLY A 221 -11.24 13.47 -2.47
N TYR A 222 -11.67 12.84 -3.55
CA TYR A 222 -12.30 11.52 -3.49
C TYR A 222 -11.36 10.46 -2.87
N ASP A 223 -10.06 10.59 -3.13
CA ASP A 223 -8.99 9.73 -2.65
C ASP A 223 -8.33 10.23 -1.35
N ALA A 224 -8.93 11.21 -0.64
CA ALA A 224 -8.38 11.71 0.61
C ALA A 224 -8.38 10.64 1.71
N LEU A 225 -7.27 10.54 2.47
CA LEU A 225 -7.15 9.61 3.61
C LEU A 225 -7.84 10.13 4.87
N LEU A 226 -7.84 11.44 5.10
CA LEU A 226 -8.31 12.03 6.35
C LEU A 226 -9.71 11.55 6.78
N PRO A 227 -10.71 11.42 5.89
CA PRO A 227 -12.04 10.93 6.28
C PRO A 227 -12.07 9.49 6.78
N PHE A 228 -11.04 8.70 6.49
CA PHE A 228 -10.94 7.31 6.96
C PHE A 228 -10.38 7.19 8.39
N HIS A 229 -9.82 8.28 8.95
CA HIS A 229 -9.19 8.23 10.26
C HIS A 229 -10.17 7.77 11.35
N THR A 230 -11.41 8.25 11.32
CA THR A 230 -12.47 7.90 12.28
C THR A 230 -13.64 7.12 11.64
N ALA A 231 -13.49 6.65 10.40
CA ALA A 231 -14.60 6.08 9.64
C ALA A 231 -15.27 4.87 10.32
N VAL A 232 -14.50 4.02 10.99
CA VAL A 232 -15.01 2.84 11.72
C VAL A 232 -15.71 3.27 13.01
N GLU A 233 -15.12 4.18 13.78
CA GLU A 233 -15.67 4.70 15.02
C GLU A 233 -16.97 5.47 14.80
N ASP A 234 -17.01 6.30 13.76
CA ASP A 234 -18.17 7.11 13.41
C ASP A 234 -19.20 6.33 12.58
N ALA A 235 -18.87 5.10 12.14
CA ALA A 235 -19.66 4.32 11.20
C ALA A 235 -20.04 5.14 9.94
N TYR A 236 -19.09 5.91 9.43
CA TYR A 236 -19.29 6.81 8.31
C TYR A 236 -18.09 6.74 7.33
N PHE A 237 -18.37 6.45 6.06
CA PHE A 237 -17.39 6.43 4.99
C PHE A 237 -17.60 7.63 4.05
N PRO A 238 -16.52 8.19 3.44
CA PRO A 238 -16.62 9.42 2.64
C PRO A 238 -17.32 9.25 1.28
N TYR A 239 -17.60 8.02 0.87
CA TYR A 239 -18.33 7.63 -0.35
C TYR A 239 -18.95 6.26 -0.14
N THR A 240 -19.89 5.85 -1.01
CA THR A 240 -20.49 4.51 -0.95
C THR A 240 -19.41 3.44 -1.14
N PRO A 241 -19.07 2.67 -0.11
CA PRO A 241 -18.07 1.62 -0.23
C PRO A 241 -18.51 0.49 -1.17
N TYR A 242 -17.56 -0.15 -1.83
CA TYR A 242 -17.81 -1.31 -2.66
C TYR A 242 -17.86 -2.59 -1.79
N TRP A 243 -19.05 -2.91 -1.25
CA TRP A 243 -19.21 -4.01 -0.30
C TRP A 243 -18.75 -5.35 -0.85
N GLN A 244 -19.12 -5.68 -2.11
CA GLN A 244 -18.71 -6.93 -2.74
C GLN A 244 -17.18 -7.05 -2.82
N GLY A 245 -16.49 -5.97 -3.16
CA GLY A 245 -15.02 -5.94 -3.21
C GLY A 245 -14.39 -6.11 -1.83
N THR A 246 -14.96 -5.49 -0.80
CA THR A 246 -14.50 -5.66 0.59
C THR A 246 -14.71 -7.09 1.05
N ALA A 247 -15.86 -7.72 0.74
CA ALA A 247 -16.15 -9.11 1.08
C ALA A 247 -15.20 -10.10 0.35
N GLN A 248 -14.83 -9.80 -0.88
CA GLN A 248 -13.85 -10.59 -1.64
C GLN A 248 -12.45 -10.46 -1.04
N LEU A 249 -12.04 -9.24 -0.68
CA LEU A 249 -10.76 -9.00 -0.02
C LEU A 249 -10.71 -9.69 1.35
N HIS A 250 -11.79 -9.60 2.12
CA HIS A 250 -11.94 -10.31 3.40
C HIS A 250 -11.70 -11.79 3.24
N LYS A 251 -12.44 -12.44 2.30
CA LYS A 251 -12.31 -13.89 2.05
C LYS A 251 -10.90 -14.27 1.59
N ALA A 252 -10.25 -13.44 0.79
CA ALA A 252 -8.87 -13.67 0.37
C ALA A 252 -7.88 -13.61 1.55
N CYS A 253 -8.08 -12.67 2.49
CA CYS A 253 -7.29 -12.59 3.72
C CYS A 253 -7.52 -13.81 4.62
N GLU A 254 -8.78 -14.28 4.79
CA GLU A 254 -9.08 -15.50 5.54
C GLU A 254 -8.32 -16.69 4.98
N LEU A 255 -8.43 -16.96 3.67
CA LEU A 255 -7.75 -18.09 3.03
C LEU A 255 -6.24 -18.03 3.16
N LEU A 256 -5.64 -16.83 3.05
CA LEU A 256 -4.21 -16.64 3.22
C LEU A 256 -3.76 -16.92 4.66
N LEU A 257 -4.50 -16.42 5.64
CA LEU A 257 -4.20 -16.64 7.06
C LEU A 257 -4.44 -18.10 7.49
N GLU A 258 -5.45 -18.77 6.92
CA GLU A 258 -5.69 -20.20 7.11
C GLU A 258 -4.56 -21.07 6.55
N GLU A 259 -4.01 -20.73 5.37
CA GLU A 259 -2.82 -21.38 4.82
C GLU A 259 -1.59 -21.13 5.70
N GLY A 260 -1.52 -19.94 6.30
CA GLY A 260 -0.42 -19.46 7.12
C GLY A 260 0.61 -18.66 6.32
N LEU A 261 0.88 -17.44 6.78
CA LEU A 261 1.71 -16.45 6.07
C LEU A 261 3.09 -17.00 5.67
N GLU A 262 3.76 -17.73 6.55
CA GLU A 262 5.07 -18.33 6.26
C GLU A 262 5.02 -19.30 5.08
N ARG A 263 3.98 -20.16 5.02
CA ARG A 263 3.81 -21.13 3.93
C ARG A 263 3.52 -20.43 2.61
N VAL A 264 2.68 -19.40 2.66
CA VAL A 264 2.35 -18.60 1.48
C VAL A 264 3.61 -17.94 0.93
N ILE A 265 4.44 -17.34 1.78
CA ILE A 265 5.72 -16.74 1.39
C ILE A 265 6.67 -17.79 0.80
N GLU A 266 6.78 -18.97 1.45
CA GLU A 266 7.67 -20.03 0.98
C GLU A 266 7.31 -20.52 -0.45
N ARG A 267 6.02 -20.62 -0.78
CA ARG A 267 5.61 -21.07 -2.12
C ARG A 267 5.70 -20.00 -3.22
N HIS A 268 5.86 -18.69 -2.86
CA HIS A 268 6.12 -17.60 -3.79
C HIS A 268 7.59 -17.43 -4.08
#